data_1b343b0efcbfc81301297fe602b6d901
#
_entry.id   1b343b0efcbfc81301297fe602b6d901
#
_cell.length_a   1.000
_cell.length_b   1.000
_cell.length_c   1.000
_cell.angle_alpha   90.00
_cell.angle_beta   90.00
_cell.angle_gamma   90.00
#
_symmetry.space_group_name_H-M   'P 1'
#
loop_
_entity.id
_entity.type
_entity.pdbx_description
1 polymer ?
#
loop_
_entity_poly.entity_id
_entity_poly.type
_entity_poly.pdbx_seq_one_letter_code
_entity_poly.pdbx_strand_id
1 'polypeptide(L)' 'TQPIPPAELSRIAVPTTLIWGRHDMATPLRVAEAAGARYGWPLHVIEDAADDPPMEQPEAFLRALRAALKTPAAQETAR' A
#
# COMPACT_ATOMS: atom_id res chain seq x y z
N THR A 1 -18.48 -4.17 -7.35
CA THR A 1 -18.18 -3.68 -6.00
C THR A 1 -18.00 -2.18 -6.00
N GLN A 2 -18.46 -1.57 -4.98
CA GLN A 2 -18.35 -0.12 -4.85
C GLN A 2 -17.09 0.25 -4.10
N PRO A 3 -16.42 1.32 -4.51
CA PRO A 3 -15.26 1.79 -3.76
C PRO A 3 -15.66 2.28 -2.38
N ILE A 4 -14.75 2.16 -1.44
CA ILE A 4 -14.98 2.67 -0.09
C ILE A 4 -14.88 4.20 -0.14
N PRO A 5 -15.89 4.91 0.40
CA PRO A 5 -15.84 6.37 0.39
C PRO A 5 -14.62 6.92 1.16
N PRO A 6 -14.04 8.03 0.71
CA PRO A 6 -12.89 8.62 1.40
C PRO A 6 -13.11 8.90 2.88
N ALA A 7 -14.33 9.29 3.24
CA ALA A 7 -14.65 9.56 4.65
C ALA A 7 -14.50 8.31 5.51
N GLU A 8 -14.86 7.15 4.99
CA GLU A 8 -14.69 5.89 5.72
C GLU A 8 -13.25 5.47 5.79
N LEU A 9 -12.48 5.68 4.71
CA LEU A 9 -11.06 5.39 4.73
C LEU A 9 -10.33 6.22 5.79
N SER A 10 -10.76 7.48 5.96
CA SER A 10 -10.16 8.36 6.96
C SER A 10 -10.41 7.89 8.39
N ARG A 11 -11.41 7.05 8.59
CA ARG A 11 -11.76 6.55 9.92
C ARG A 11 -11.01 5.29 10.30
N ILE A 12 -10.22 4.74 9.39
CA ILE A 12 -9.45 3.54 9.70
C ILE A 12 -8.41 3.90 10.76
N ALA A 13 -8.58 3.32 11.94
CA ALA A 13 -7.70 3.60 13.07
C ALA A 13 -6.56 2.61 13.19
N VAL A 14 -6.66 1.46 12.51
CA VAL A 14 -5.61 0.45 12.57
C VAL A 14 -4.43 0.84 11.70
N PRO A 15 -3.22 0.44 12.08
CA PRO A 15 -2.04 0.68 11.25
C PRO A 15 -2.22 0.07 9.85
N THR A 16 -1.94 0.88 8.83
CA THR A 16 -2.16 0.49 7.44
C THR A 16 -0.92 0.75 6.61
N THR A 17 -0.54 -0.23 5.81
CA THR A 17 0.59 -0.12 4.88
C THR A 17 0.15 -0.64 3.53
N LEU A 18 0.56 0.06 2.46
CA LEU A 18 0.22 -0.32 1.09
C LEU A 18 1.41 -1.04 0.45
N ILE A 19 1.13 -2.13 -0.27
CA ILE A 19 2.13 -2.82 -1.10
C ILE A 19 1.55 -2.90 -2.49
N TRP A 20 2.24 -2.33 -3.48
CA TRP A 20 1.68 -2.13 -4.81
C TRP A 20 2.66 -2.51 -5.90
N GLY A 21 2.14 -3.11 -6.98
CA GLY A 21 2.95 -3.34 -8.18
C GLY A 21 3.05 -2.07 -9.01
N ARG A 22 4.26 -1.75 -9.47
CA ARG A 22 4.46 -0.53 -10.26
C ARG A 22 3.63 -0.51 -11.53
N HIS A 23 3.39 -1.67 -12.12
CA HIS A 23 2.70 -1.80 -13.40
C HIS A 23 1.25 -2.24 -13.29
N ASP A 24 0.63 -2.01 -12.13
CA ASP A 24 -0.78 -2.34 -11.95
C ASP A 24 -1.64 -1.49 -12.88
N MET A 25 -2.26 -2.14 -13.86
CA MET A 25 -3.09 -1.47 -14.85
C MET A 25 -4.53 -1.31 -14.40
N ALA A 26 -5.00 -2.20 -13.53
CA ALA A 26 -6.37 -2.13 -13.02
C ALA A 26 -6.51 -0.99 -12.03
N THR A 27 -5.53 -0.85 -11.13
CA THR A 27 -5.49 0.26 -10.19
C THR A 27 -4.08 0.86 -10.25
N PRO A 28 -3.89 1.93 -11.02
CA PRO A 28 -2.56 2.48 -11.26
C PRO A 28 -1.86 2.91 -9.97
N LEU A 29 -0.53 2.81 -9.99
CA LEU A 29 0.29 3.17 -8.85
C LEU A 29 -0.01 4.57 -8.31
N ARG A 30 -0.32 5.52 -9.20
CA ARG A 30 -0.61 6.89 -8.77
C ARG A 30 -1.79 6.96 -7.80
N VAL A 31 -2.72 6.00 -7.90
CA VAL A 31 -3.86 5.94 -6.98
C VAL A 31 -3.38 5.55 -5.58
N ALA A 32 -2.48 4.56 -5.51
CA ALA A 32 -1.91 4.15 -4.23
C ALA A 32 -1.03 5.27 -3.64
N GLU A 33 -0.28 5.96 -4.48
CA GLU A 33 0.53 7.09 -4.04
C GLU A 33 -0.33 8.20 -3.44
N ALA A 34 -1.43 8.52 -4.12
CA ALA A 34 -2.35 9.54 -3.64
C ALA A 34 -3.01 9.14 -2.32
N ALA A 35 -3.42 7.87 -2.21
CA ALA A 35 -4.03 7.37 -0.97
C ALA A 35 -3.01 7.39 0.17
N GLY A 36 -1.79 6.95 -0.09
CA GLY A 36 -0.73 6.97 0.91
C GLY A 36 -0.45 8.37 1.43
N ALA A 37 -0.39 9.33 0.51
CA ALA A 37 -0.15 10.72 0.88
C ALA A 37 -1.32 11.30 1.66
N ARG A 38 -2.54 11.00 1.22
CA ARG A 38 -3.75 11.57 1.85
C ARG A 38 -3.97 11.05 3.27
N TYR A 39 -3.77 9.74 3.47
CA TYR A 39 -4.06 9.11 4.75
C TYR A 39 -2.82 8.85 5.59
N GLY A 40 -1.65 9.21 5.09
CA GLY A 40 -0.39 8.98 5.80
C GLY A 40 0.03 7.52 5.85
N TRP A 41 -0.37 6.71 4.88
CA TRP A 41 -0.01 5.30 4.86
C TRP A 41 1.31 5.07 4.12
N PRO A 42 2.23 4.30 4.71
CA PRO A 42 3.46 3.93 4.00
C PRO A 42 3.14 3.10 2.75
N LEU A 43 3.92 3.31 1.70
CA LEU A 43 3.75 2.61 0.44
C LEU A 43 5.04 1.90 0.05
N HIS A 44 4.94 0.62 -0.24
CA HIS A 44 6.04 -0.18 -0.78
C HIS A 44 5.70 -0.56 -2.21
N VAL A 45 6.58 -0.22 -3.15
CA VAL A 45 6.37 -0.50 -4.57
C VAL A 45 7.18 -1.72 -4.98
N ILE A 46 6.53 -2.69 -5.64
CA ILE A 46 7.20 -3.84 -6.21
C ILE A 46 7.47 -3.54 -7.68
N GLU A 47 8.72 -3.36 -8.04
CA GLU A 47 9.12 -2.79 -9.33
C GLU A 47 8.68 -3.59 -10.55
N ASP A 48 8.79 -4.90 -10.49
CA ASP A 48 8.50 -5.76 -11.63
C ASP A 48 7.17 -6.50 -11.48
N ALA A 49 6.22 -5.90 -10.80
CA ALA A 49 4.92 -6.52 -10.59
C ALA A 49 3.80 -5.63 -11.11
N ALA A 50 2.68 -6.25 -11.44
CA ALA A 50 1.47 -5.58 -11.87
C ALA A 50 0.40 -5.70 -10.78
N ASP A 51 -0.71 -6.39 -11.06
CA ASP A 51 -1.84 -6.42 -10.14
C ASP A 51 -1.80 -7.56 -9.13
N ASP A 52 -0.82 -8.45 -9.23
CA ASP A 52 -0.71 -9.60 -8.33
C ASP A 52 0.73 -9.79 -7.85
N PRO A 53 1.27 -8.83 -7.08
CA PRO A 53 2.67 -8.87 -6.63
C PRO A 53 3.07 -10.16 -5.92
N PRO A 54 2.26 -10.77 -5.05
CA PRO A 54 2.68 -12.00 -4.38
C PRO A 54 2.95 -13.15 -5.35
N MET A 55 2.19 -13.22 -6.44
CA MET A 55 2.36 -14.27 -7.43
C MET A 55 3.45 -13.93 -8.44
N GLU A 56 3.55 -12.64 -8.80
CA GLU A 56 4.47 -12.20 -9.85
C GLU A 56 5.89 -12.06 -9.34
N GLN A 57 6.06 -11.55 -8.11
CA GLN A 57 7.36 -11.30 -7.51
C GLN A 57 7.34 -11.73 -6.05
N PRO A 58 7.29 -13.04 -5.78
CA PRO A 58 7.09 -13.51 -4.40
C PRO A 58 8.21 -13.11 -3.45
N GLU A 59 9.47 -13.13 -3.90
CA GLU A 59 10.57 -12.75 -3.02
C GLU A 59 10.57 -11.26 -2.70
N ALA A 60 10.33 -10.43 -3.72
CA ALA A 60 10.25 -8.99 -3.51
C ALA A 60 9.05 -8.64 -2.63
N PHE A 61 7.92 -9.33 -2.83
CA PHE A 61 6.75 -9.12 -2.01
C PHE A 61 7.02 -9.49 -0.55
N LEU A 62 7.70 -10.61 -0.31
CA LEU A 62 8.03 -11.01 1.05
C LEU A 62 8.97 -10.02 1.73
N ARG A 63 9.93 -9.45 0.98
CA ARG A 63 10.79 -8.42 1.54
C ARG A 63 10.00 -7.18 1.93
N ALA A 64 9.08 -6.76 1.06
CA ALA A 64 8.23 -5.62 1.35
C ALA A 64 7.33 -5.87 2.55
N LEU A 65 6.76 -7.07 2.62
CA LEU A 65 5.90 -7.45 3.75
C LEU A 65 6.67 -7.45 5.06
N ARG A 66 7.89 -8.01 5.06
CA ARG A 66 8.72 -8.00 6.26
C ARG A 66 9.07 -6.58 6.69
N ALA A 67 9.40 -5.72 5.73
CA ALA A 67 9.68 -4.32 6.04
C ALA A 67 8.45 -3.63 6.61
N ALA A 68 7.28 -3.90 6.06
CA ALA A 68 6.03 -3.32 6.55
C ALA A 68 5.73 -3.75 7.98
N LEU A 69 6.00 -5.02 8.30
CA LEU A 69 5.74 -5.54 9.64
C LEU A 69 6.71 -4.99 10.67
N LYS A 70 7.92 -4.63 10.25
CA LYS A 70 8.92 -4.06 11.16
C LYS A 70 8.77 -2.56 11.32
N THR A 71 8.28 -1.88 10.29
CA THR A 71 8.18 -0.43 10.27
C THR A 71 6.89 0.00 10.97
N PRO A 72 6.94 0.99 11.87
CA PRO A 72 5.72 1.52 12.45
C PRO A 72 4.77 2.00 11.37
N ALA A 73 3.48 1.82 11.61
CA ALA A 73 2.48 2.27 10.68
C ALA A 73 2.39 3.79 10.66
N ALA A 74 1.64 4.33 9.68
CA ALA A 74 1.59 5.76 9.42
C ALA A 74 1.29 6.60 10.64
N GLN A 75 0.35 6.19 11.47
CA GLN A 75 -0.02 6.97 12.64
C GLN A 75 1.11 7.04 13.67
N GLU A 76 2.02 6.10 13.66
CA GLU A 76 3.18 6.14 14.54
C GLU A 76 4.30 6.98 13.95
N THR A 77 4.46 6.89 12.63
CA THR A 77 5.51 7.64 11.94
C THR A 77 5.16 9.10 11.79
N ALA A 78 3.89 9.45 11.89
CA ALA A 78 3.44 10.82 11.72
C ALA A 78 3.81 11.72 12.91
N ARG A 79 4.35 11.18 13.95
CA ARG A 79 4.75 11.99 15.12
C ARG A 79 5.95 12.85 14.88
#